data_f0030af28b77f6c47f7d15ba397e03b9
#
_entry.id   f0030af28b77f6c47f7d15ba397e03b9
#
_cell.length_a   1.000
_cell.length_b   1.000
_cell.length_c   1.000
_cell.angle_alpha   90.00
_cell.angle_beta   90.00
_cell.angle_gamma   90.00
#
_symmetry.space_group_name_H-M   'P 1'
#
loop_
_entity.id
_entity.type
_entity.pdbx_description
1 polymer ?
#
loop_
_entity_poly.entity_id
_entity_poly.type
_entity_poly.pdbx_seq_one_letter_code
_entity_poly.pdbx_strand_id
1 'polypeptide(L)'
;LDESIPAQTYFDAKFARTSDFLQQDVFKKYHTETELMRYITRLGRKDVSLAQSMISLGSCTMKLNPASTMLPLSRAEFMNIHPYAPEEQVEGYTELIENLSSYLCTITGFKGCTLQPNSGAAGEYTGLRVIRAYQESIGQGHRDIVLLPASAHGTNPASAIQCGYKTVTVKCDENGNIDLEDFRAKAEENKERLAASMITYPSTHGIFEVDIKEMCDIV
;
A
#
# COMPACT_ATOMS: atom_id res chain seq x y z
N LEU A 1 35.99 -10.16 4.57
CA LEU A 1 35.25 -11.32 5.11
C LEU A 1 36.28 -12.22 5.76
N ASP A 2 36.07 -12.53 7.03
CA ASP A 2 36.98 -13.41 7.77
C ASP A 2 36.78 -14.85 7.30
N GLU A 3 37.73 -15.37 6.56
CA GLU A 3 37.73 -16.73 6.00
C GLU A 3 37.85 -17.82 7.10
N SER A 4 38.07 -17.41 8.36
CA SER A 4 38.22 -18.34 9.48
C SER A 4 36.90 -18.82 10.09
N ILE A 5 35.74 -18.23 9.70
CA ILE A 5 34.44 -18.67 10.17
C ILE A 5 33.99 -19.84 9.28
N PRO A 6 33.96 -21.07 9.80
CA PRO A 6 33.46 -22.20 9.02
C PRO A 6 31.99 -21.92 8.66
N ALA A 7 31.67 -22.01 7.37
CA ALA A 7 30.31 -21.96 6.91
C ALA A 7 29.54 -23.12 7.57
N GLN A 8 28.82 -22.83 8.63
CA GLN A 8 27.89 -23.79 9.23
C GLN A 8 26.74 -23.95 8.23
N THR A 9 26.78 -25.05 7.48
CA THR A 9 25.68 -25.44 6.61
C THR A 9 24.55 -25.97 7.48
N TYR A 10 23.57 -25.13 7.76
CA TYR A 10 22.33 -25.51 8.47
C TYR A 10 21.40 -26.39 7.61
N PHE A 11 21.78 -26.64 6.36
CA PHE A 11 20.97 -27.38 5.40
C PHE A 11 21.65 -28.68 5.01
N ASP A 12 20.86 -29.74 4.85
CA ASP A 12 21.29 -30.99 4.27
C ASP A 12 21.96 -30.72 2.89
N ALA A 13 23.06 -31.40 2.61
CA ALA A 13 23.85 -31.23 1.38
C ALA A 13 23.01 -31.35 0.08
N LYS A 14 21.90 -32.10 0.14
CA LYS A 14 20.96 -32.23 -1.01
C LYS A 14 20.26 -30.93 -1.38
N PHE A 15 20.19 -29.94 -0.45
CA PHE A 15 19.62 -28.62 -0.69
C PHE A 15 20.68 -27.56 -1.03
N ALA A 16 21.96 -27.93 -0.98
CA ALA A 16 23.04 -27.04 -1.35
C ALA A 16 23.01 -26.74 -2.86
N ARG A 17 23.22 -25.49 -3.20
CA ARG A 17 23.34 -25.09 -4.60
C ARG A 17 24.63 -25.71 -5.19
N THR A 18 24.51 -26.38 -6.31
CA THR A 18 25.64 -26.96 -7.05
C THR A 18 25.97 -26.19 -8.34
N SER A 19 25.08 -25.25 -8.74
CA SER A 19 25.28 -24.42 -9.93
C SER A 19 25.92 -23.08 -9.59
N ASP A 20 26.70 -22.53 -10.50
CA ASP A 20 27.22 -21.15 -10.40
C ASP A 20 26.10 -20.11 -10.35
N PHE A 21 26.37 -18.99 -9.71
CA PHE A 21 25.44 -17.87 -9.62
C PHE A 21 26.21 -16.54 -9.68
N LEU A 22 25.46 -15.44 -10.00
CA LEU A 22 26.00 -14.08 -10.08
C LEU A 22 27.27 -13.99 -10.96
N GLN A 23 27.29 -14.70 -12.09
CA GLN A 23 28.44 -14.74 -12.99
C GLN A 23 28.59 -13.47 -13.85
N GLN A 24 27.58 -12.60 -13.90
CA GLN A 24 27.62 -11.36 -14.66
C GLN A 24 28.73 -10.42 -14.14
N ASP A 25 29.38 -9.73 -15.05
CA ASP A 25 30.51 -8.84 -14.74
C ASP A 25 30.20 -7.77 -13.69
N VAL A 26 28.94 -7.34 -13.59
CA VAL A 26 28.52 -6.35 -12.64
C VAL A 26 28.76 -6.79 -11.19
N PHE A 27 28.62 -8.08 -10.89
CA PHE A 27 28.84 -8.64 -9.56
C PHE A 27 30.33 -8.86 -9.24
N LYS A 28 31.19 -8.75 -10.24
CA LYS A 28 32.65 -8.93 -10.11
C LYS A 28 33.43 -7.62 -10.19
N LYS A 29 32.77 -6.50 -10.48
CA LYS A 29 33.44 -5.26 -10.89
C LYS A 29 33.40 -4.14 -9.84
N TYR A 30 32.33 -4.08 -9.03
CA TYR A 30 32.09 -2.94 -8.14
C TYR A 30 32.16 -3.39 -6.67
N HIS A 31 33.39 -3.53 -6.17
CA HIS A 31 33.66 -4.05 -4.83
C HIS A 31 33.97 -2.96 -3.79
N THR A 32 34.26 -1.73 -4.21
CA THR A 32 34.45 -0.61 -3.27
C THR A 32 33.17 0.20 -3.14
N GLU A 33 32.95 0.81 -1.97
CA GLU A 33 31.82 1.68 -1.73
C GLU A 33 31.68 2.78 -2.79
N THR A 34 32.79 3.45 -3.11
CA THR A 34 32.80 4.55 -4.10
C THR A 34 32.41 4.06 -5.50
N GLU A 35 32.92 2.91 -5.93
CA GLU A 35 32.59 2.34 -7.24
C GLU A 35 31.11 1.92 -7.31
N LEU A 36 30.61 1.31 -6.26
CA LEU A 36 29.20 0.91 -6.16
C LEU A 36 28.26 2.13 -6.16
N MET A 37 28.57 3.18 -5.40
CA MET A 37 27.81 4.42 -5.38
C MET A 37 27.77 5.08 -6.78
N ARG A 38 28.91 5.16 -7.45
CA ARG A 38 29.00 5.70 -8.82
C ARG A 38 28.22 4.85 -9.82
N TYR A 39 28.26 3.54 -9.67
CA TYR A 39 27.49 2.62 -10.51
C TYR A 39 25.98 2.82 -10.32
N ILE A 40 25.49 2.84 -9.09
CA ILE A 40 24.08 3.08 -8.75
C ILE A 40 23.61 4.44 -9.28
N THR A 41 24.41 5.50 -9.06
CA THR A 41 24.08 6.84 -9.56
C THR A 41 24.00 6.87 -11.10
N ARG A 42 24.91 6.17 -11.78
CA ARG A 42 24.88 6.07 -13.24
C ARG A 42 23.64 5.35 -13.76
N LEU A 43 23.19 4.31 -13.06
CA LEU A 43 21.92 3.61 -13.39
C LEU A 43 20.72 4.51 -13.12
N GLY A 44 20.68 5.17 -11.96
CA GLY A 44 19.61 6.07 -11.60
C GLY A 44 19.40 7.23 -12.57
N ARG A 45 20.47 7.70 -13.22
CA ARG A 45 20.40 8.76 -14.25
C ARG A 45 19.77 8.30 -15.57
N LYS A 46 19.63 7.01 -15.79
CA LYS A 46 18.98 6.45 -16.99
C LYS A 46 17.48 6.29 -16.84
N ASP A 47 16.97 6.48 -15.64
CA ASP A 47 15.57 6.35 -15.30
C ASP A 47 15.02 7.63 -14.68
N VAL A 48 13.73 7.66 -14.45
CA VAL A 48 13.02 8.78 -13.84
C VAL A 48 13.33 8.82 -12.36
N SER A 49 14.09 9.80 -11.92
CA SER A 49 14.43 10.01 -10.52
C SER A 49 13.42 10.92 -9.84
N LEU A 50 13.04 10.58 -8.61
CA LEU A 50 12.14 11.39 -7.78
C LEU A 50 12.71 12.78 -7.44
N ALA A 51 14.03 12.95 -7.49
CA ALA A 51 14.67 14.24 -7.31
C ALA A 51 14.62 15.12 -8.57
N GLN A 52 14.28 14.56 -9.73
CA GLN A 52 14.36 15.23 -11.03
C GLN A 52 13.05 15.20 -11.82
N SER A 53 12.01 14.59 -11.29
CA SER A 53 10.75 14.42 -12.01
C SER A 53 9.55 14.53 -11.08
N MET A 54 8.44 14.98 -11.65
CA MET A 54 7.13 14.92 -11.02
C MET A 54 6.45 13.63 -11.48
N ILE A 55 6.36 12.66 -10.59
CA ILE A 55 5.63 11.41 -10.84
C ILE A 55 4.32 11.49 -10.06
N SER A 56 3.19 11.51 -10.78
CA SER A 56 1.85 11.56 -10.18
C SER A 56 1.48 10.23 -9.51
N LEU A 57 2.06 9.13 -9.97
CA LEU A 57 1.71 7.79 -9.54
C LEU A 57 2.95 6.95 -9.22
N GLY A 58 2.76 5.90 -8.43
CA GLY A 58 3.79 4.93 -8.08
C GLY A 58 4.39 5.17 -6.70
N SER A 59 4.87 4.11 -6.07
CA SER A 59 5.50 4.08 -4.73
C SER A 59 4.72 4.83 -3.63
N CYS A 60 3.39 4.89 -3.73
CA CYS A 60 2.50 5.49 -2.72
C CYS A 60 2.91 6.92 -2.31
N THR A 61 3.45 7.71 -3.24
CA THR A 61 3.92 9.09 -2.98
C THR A 61 4.97 9.25 -1.87
N MET A 62 5.52 8.17 -1.35
CA MET A 62 6.55 8.16 -0.29
C MET A 62 7.79 9.01 -0.60
N LYS A 63 8.05 9.21 -1.85
CA LYS A 63 9.11 10.00 -2.42
C LYS A 63 9.07 11.49 -2.08
N LEU A 64 7.94 11.99 -1.59
CA LEU A 64 7.77 13.40 -1.23
C LEU A 64 8.05 13.66 0.26
N ASN A 65 8.42 12.65 1.03
CA ASN A 65 8.81 12.84 2.42
C ASN A 65 10.17 13.53 2.50
N PRO A 66 10.29 14.62 3.26
CA PRO A 66 11.60 15.23 3.52
C PRO A 66 12.53 14.24 4.21
N ALA A 67 13.82 14.23 3.84
CA ALA A 67 14.80 13.39 4.51
C ALA A 67 14.88 13.67 6.03
N SER A 68 14.59 14.90 6.46
CA SER A 68 14.55 15.30 7.87
C SER A 68 13.50 14.56 8.69
N THR A 69 12.41 14.09 8.08
CA THR A 69 11.38 13.28 8.79
C THR A 69 11.86 11.88 9.14
N MET A 70 12.93 11.41 8.49
CA MET A 70 13.55 10.12 8.76
C MET A 70 14.60 10.17 9.89
N LEU A 71 15.11 11.36 10.24
CA LEU A 71 16.14 11.51 11.26
C LEU A 71 15.74 10.99 12.65
N PRO A 72 14.51 11.24 13.16
CA PRO A 72 14.08 10.68 14.44
C PRO A 72 14.17 9.16 14.48
N LEU A 73 13.90 8.47 13.37
CA LEU A 73 13.95 7.01 13.31
C LEU A 73 15.37 6.44 13.49
N SER A 74 16.41 7.23 13.29
CA SER A 74 17.80 6.80 13.48
C SER A 74 18.26 6.81 14.94
N ARG A 75 17.46 7.33 15.87
CA ARG A 75 17.79 7.36 17.28
C ARG A 75 17.58 5.97 17.91
N ALA A 76 18.54 5.57 18.75
CA ALA A 76 18.51 4.26 19.41
C ALA A 76 17.24 4.03 20.25
N GLU A 77 16.72 5.10 20.86
CA GLU A 77 15.51 5.08 21.67
C GLU A 77 14.27 4.68 20.87
N PHE A 78 14.26 4.93 19.56
CA PHE A 78 13.21 4.50 18.67
C PHE A 78 13.52 3.17 17.99
N MET A 79 14.76 2.97 17.52
CA MET A 79 15.11 1.81 16.73
C MET A 79 15.26 0.50 17.53
N ASN A 80 15.71 0.61 18.78
CA ASN A 80 16.12 -0.57 19.57
C ASN A 80 15.02 -1.09 20.50
N ILE A 81 13.80 -0.57 20.42
CA ILE A 81 12.68 -1.06 21.20
C ILE A 81 12.09 -2.31 20.52
N HIS A 82 11.94 -3.37 21.31
CA HIS A 82 11.30 -4.59 20.84
C HIS A 82 9.78 -4.39 20.67
N PRO A 83 9.15 -4.93 19.60
CA PRO A 83 7.71 -4.77 19.39
C PRO A 83 6.81 -5.30 20.54
N TYR A 84 7.32 -6.21 21.35
CA TYR A 84 6.64 -6.76 22.52
C TYR A 84 7.27 -6.28 23.83
N ALA A 85 7.86 -5.09 23.83
CA ALA A 85 8.29 -4.47 25.09
C ALA A 85 7.06 -4.23 26.00
N PRO A 86 7.21 -4.36 27.35
CA PRO A 86 6.13 -4.05 28.27
C PRO A 86 5.60 -2.61 28.10
N GLU A 87 4.31 -2.42 28.33
CA GLU A 87 3.63 -1.14 28.07
C GLU A 87 4.26 0.02 28.85
N GLU A 88 4.67 -0.23 30.08
CA GLU A 88 5.33 0.78 30.92
C GLU A 88 6.71 1.23 30.39
N GLN A 89 7.27 0.52 29.43
CA GLN A 89 8.55 0.88 28.79
C GLN A 89 8.35 1.62 27.45
N VAL A 90 7.12 1.73 26.97
CA VAL A 90 6.78 2.27 25.66
C VAL A 90 5.69 3.35 25.71
N GLU A 91 5.50 3.99 26.84
CA GLU A 91 4.48 5.04 27.04
C GLU A 91 4.51 6.13 25.95
N GLY A 92 5.70 6.56 25.55
CA GLY A 92 5.87 7.55 24.49
C GLY A 92 5.38 7.06 23.10
N TYR A 93 5.53 5.77 22.80
CA TYR A 93 4.97 5.16 21.59
C TYR A 93 3.44 5.08 21.67
N THR A 94 2.91 4.73 22.83
CA THR A 94 1.45 4.69 23.06
C THR A 94 0.85 6.08 22.86
N GLU A 95 1.42 7.11 23.48
CA GLU A 95 0.98 8.50 23.30
C GLU A 95 1.03 8.95 21.83
N LEU A 96 2.11 8.62 21.11
CA LEU A 96 2.25 8.96 19.69
C LEU A 96 1.15 8.31 18.85
N ILE A 97 0.89 7.03 19.07
CA ILE A 97 -0.13 6.26 18.33
C ILE A 97 -1.54 6.78 18.63
N GLU A 98 -1.84 7.05 19.89
CA GLU A 98 -3.13 7.59 20.32
C GLU A 98 -3.39 8.98 19.74
N ASN A 99 -2.42 9.89 19.83
CA ASN A 99 -2.51 11.23 19.26
C ASN A 99 -2.71 11.18 17.74
N LEU A 100 -1.93 10.37 17.03
CA LEU A 100 -2.07 10.24 15.58
C LEU A 100 -3.45 9.66 15.21
N SER A 101 -3.91 8.64 15.91
CA SER A 101 -5.24 8.06 15.69
C SER A 101 -6.34 9.07 15.93
N SER A 102 -6.23 9.88 16.99
CA SER A 102 -7.17 10.97 17.29
C SER A 102 -7.18 12.05 16.21
N TYR A 103 -6.02 12.46 15.73
CA TYR A 103 -5.92 13.43 14.62
C TYR A 103 -6.58 12.90 13.35
N LEU A 104 -6.31 11.66 12.99
CA LEU A 104 -6.89 11.01 11.81
C LEU A 104 -8.43 10.91 11.94
N CYS A 105 -8.95 10.50 13.08
CA CYS A 105 -10.40 10.49 13.35
C CYS A 105 -11.02 11.87 13.21
N THR A 106 -10.36 12.91 13.72
CA THR A 106 -10.84 14.29 13.64
C THR A 106 -10.87 14.79 12.19
N ILE A 107 -9.83 14.52 11.43
CA ILE A 107 -9.70 14.94 10.02
C ILE A 107 -10.74 14.26 9.13
N THR A 108 -10.98 12.97 9.35
CA THR A 108 -11.84 12.15 8.49
C THR A 108 -13.29 12.08 8.95
N GLY A 109 -13.58 12.45 10.20
CA GLY A 109 -14.90 12.29 10.81
C GLY A 109 -15.23 10.87 11.25
N PHE A 110 -14.32 9.92 11.11
CA PHE A 110 -14.51 8.55 11.59
C PHE A 110 -14.37 8.45 13.11
N LYS A 111 -15.07 7.48 13.70
CA LYS A 111 -15.05 7.23 15.14
C LYS A 111 -13.88 6.38 15.61
N GLY A 112 -13.16 5.73 14.70
CA GLY A 112 -12.03 4.87 15.00
C GLY A 112 -11.04 4.83 13.85
N CYS A 113 -9.78 4.60 14.21
CA CYS A 113 -8.68 4.45 13.28
C CYS A 113 -7.77 3.32 13.73
N THR A 114 -7.14 2.63 12.81
CA THR A 114 -6.07 1.67 13.11
C THR A 114 -4.83 2.00 12.30
N LEU A 115 -3.68 1.93 12.93
CA LEU A 115 -2.36 2.11 12.32
C LEU A 115 -1.65 0.77 12.06
N GLN A 116 -2.35 -0.36 12.22
CA GLN A 116 -1.81 -1.71 12.00
C GLN A 116 -1.42 -2.01 10.54
N PRO A 117 -2.19 -1.56 9.51
CA PRO A 117 -1.81 -1.80 8.13
C PRO A 117 -0.47 -1.13 7.80
N ASN A 118 0.49 -1.90 7.32
CA ASN A 118 1.85 -1.45 7.04
C ASN A 118 2.10 -1.11 5.56
N SER A 119 1.06 -1.07 4.75
CA SER A 119 1.11 -0.66 3.33
C SER A 119 -0.26 -0.18 2.85
N GLY A 120 -0.30 0.52 1.71
CA GLY A 120 -1.57 0.91 1.09
C GLY A 120 -2.47 -0.29 0.79
N ALA A 121 -1.91 -1.36 0.20
CA ALA A 121 -2.66 -2.59 -0.08
C ALA A 121 -3.20 -3.27 1.20
N ALA A 122 -2.44 -3.26 2.29
CA ALA A 122 -2.92 -3.77 3.59
C ALA A 122 -4.05 -2.90 4.15
N GLY A 123 -4.02 -1.59 3.93
CA GLY A 123 -5.09 -0.66 4.28
C GLY A 123 -6.37 -0.94 3.49
N GLU A 124 -6.26 -1.14 2.17
CA GLU A 124 -7.39 -1.53 1.32
C GLU A 124 -8.04 -2.83 1.81
N TYR A 125 -7.23 -3.85 2.03
CA TYR A 125 -7.69 -5.14 2.56
C TYR A 125 -8.40 -4.99 3.91
N THR A 126 -7.80 -4.22 4.83
CA THR A 126 -8.36 -3.97 6.16
C THR A 126 -9.70 -3.26 6.07
N GLY A 127 -9.81 -2.21 5.25
CA GLY A 127 -11.06 -1.48 5.04
C GLY A 127 -12.18 -2.39 4.50
N LEU A 128 -11.88 -3.18 3.48
CA LEU A 128 -12.85 -4.12 2.91
C LEU A 128 -13.24 -5.23 3.89
N ARG A 129 -12.31 -5.71 4.71
CA ARG A 129 -12.62 -6.67 5.79
C ARG A 129 -13.54 -6.09 6.85
N VAL A 130 -13.35 -4.81 7.21
CA VAL A 130 -14.24 -4.10 8.14
C VAL A 130 -15.64 -3.95 7.55
N ILE A 131 -15.75 -3.54 6.27
CA ILE A 131 -17.04 -3.45 5.57
C ILE A 131 -17.74 -4.83 5.57
N ARG A 132 -17.03 -5.89 5.24
CA ARG A 132 -17.59 -7.24 5.23
C ARG A 132 -18.08 -7.67 6.61
N ALA A 133 -17.27 -7.50 7.63
CA ALA A 133 -17.64 -7.85 9.00
C ALA A 133 -18.86 -7.04 9.49
N TYR A 134 -18.94 -5.78 9.14
CA TYR A 134 -20.11 -4.96 9.43
C TYR A 134 -21.37 -5.51 8.74
N GLN A 135 -21.31 -5.77 7.44
CA GLN A 135 -22.45 -6.32 6.69
C GLN A 135 -22.90 -7.68 7.23
N GLU A 136 -21.96 -8.55 7.57
CA GLU A 136 -22.27 -9.83 8.22
C GLU A 136 -22.97 -9.62 9.57
N SER A 137 -22.53 -8.64 10.38
CA SER A 137 -23.09 -8.34 11.69
C SER A 137 -24.54 -7.83 11.65
N ILE A 138 -24.94 -7.21 10.54
CA ILE A 138 -26.31 -6.72 10.32
C ILE A 138 -27.16 -7.64 9.43
N GLY A 139 -26.71 -8.88 9.20
CA GLY A 139 -27.43 -9.88 8.40
C GLY A 139 -27.35 -9.66 6.88
N GLN A 140 -26.44 -8.83 6.39
CA GLN A 140 -26.23 -8.52 4.97
C GLN A 140 -24.99 -9.19 4.38
N GLY A 141 -24.54 -10.30 4.95
CA GLY A 141 -23.35 -11.03 4.47
C GLY A 141 -23.46 -11.59 3.04
N HIS A 142 -24.65 -11.56 2.44
CA HIS A 142 -24.87 -11.91 1.03
C HIS A 142 -24.36 -10.85 0.04
N ARG A 143 -24.09 -9.63 0.50
CA ARG A 143 -23.53 -8.56 -0.34
C ARG A 143 -22.08 -8.88 -0.64
N ASP A 144 -21.79 -9.20 -1.89
CA ASP A 144 -20.47 -9.68 -2.33
C ASP A 144 -19.91 -8.96 -3.57
N ILE A 145 -20.52 -7.86 -3.99
CA ILE A 145 -20.08 -7.09 -5.17
C ILE A 145 -19.48 -5.76 -4.77
N VAL A 146 -18.33 -5.45 -5.38
CA VAL A 146 -17.66 -4.15 -5.27
C VAL A 146 -17.55 -3.52 -6.66
N LEU A 147 -18.00 -2.26 -6.78
CA LEU A 147 -17.83 -1.48 -8.00
C LEU A 147 -16.44 -0.86 -8.02
N LEU A 148 -15.76 -0.99 -9.17
CA LEU A 148 -14.42 -0.46 -9.40
C LEU A 148 -14.37 0.29 -10.73
N PRO A 149 -13.86 1.53 -10.79
CA PRO A 149 -13.65 2.21 -12.07
C PRO A 149 -12.56 1.52 -12.90
N ALA A 150 -12.65 1.64 -14.21
CA ALA A 150 -11.64 1.12 -15.14
C ALA A 150 -10.25 1.73 -14.90
N SER A 151 -10.21 2.95 -14.32
CA SER A 151 -9.00 3.65 -13.89
C SER A 151 -8.40 3.10 -12.59
N ALA A 152 -9.03 2.12 -11.93
CA ALA A 152 -8.56 1.61 -10.63
C ALA A 152 -7.16 1.01 -10.74
N HIS A 153 -6.35 1.22 -9.71
CA HIS A 153 -5.06 0.54 -9.58
C HIS A 153 -5.26 -0.98 -9.43
N GLY A 154 -4.33 -1.77 -9.93
CA GLY A 154 -4.42 -3.23 -9.89
C GLY A 154 -4.56 -3.86 -8.49
N THR A 155 -4.15 -3.16 -7.44
CA THR A 155 -4.36 -3.61 -6.05
C THR A 155 -5.82 -3.56 -5.62
N ASN A 156 -6.63 -2.67 -6.18
CA ASN A 156 -8.03 -2.54 -5.78
C ASN A 156 -8.84 -3.82 -6.05
N PRO A 157 -8.87 -4.37 -7.29
CA PRO A 157 -9.54 -5.64 -7.53
C PRO A 157 -8.89 -6.80 -6.78
N ALA A 158 -7.55 -6.81 -6.62
CA ALA A 158 -6.87 -7.86 -5.88
C ALA A 158 -7.30 -7.90 -4.40
N SER A 159 -7.34 -6.75 -3.73
CA SER A 159 -7.79 -6.61 -2.34
C SER A 159 -9.26 -7.03 -2.18
N ALA A 160 -10.13 -6.64 -3.13
CA ALA A 160 -11.54 -7.03 -3.13
C ALA A 160 -11.69 -8.56 -3.23
N ILE A 161 -10.99 -9.19 -4.16
CA ILE A 161 -11.02 -10.65 -4.34
C ILE A 161 -10.48 -11.37 -3.10
N GLN A 162 -9.40 -10.88 -2.48
CA GLN A 162 -8.87 -11.45 -1.25
C GLN A 162 -9.87 -11.39 -0.09
N CYS A 163 -10.73 -10.38 -0.06
CA CYS A 163 -11.82 -10.27 0.92
C CYS A 163 -13.05 -11.12 0.56
N GLY A 164 -13.02 -11.85 -0.55
CA GLY A 164 -14.12 -12.70 -1.01
C GLY A 164 -15.23 -11.96 -1.76
N TYR A 165 -14.93 -10.73 -2.25
CA TYR A 165 -15.84 -9.99 -3.11
C TYR A 165 -15.64 -10.33 -4.58
N LYS A 166 -16.67 -10.08 -5.37
CA LYS A 166 -16.64 -10.04 -6.84
C LYS A 166 -16.55 -8.59 -7.27
N THR A 167 -15.81 -8.33 -8.32
CA THR A 167 -15.61 -6.97 -8.83
C THR A 167 -16.44 -6.74 -10.09
N VAL A 168 -17.08 -5.58 -10.18
CA VAL A 168 -17.78 -5.10 -11.36
C VAL A 168 -17.12 -3.81 -11.81
N THR A 169 -16.59 -3.79 -13.02
CA THR A 169 -15.86 -2.65 -13.55
C THR A 169 -16.81 -1.62 -14.14
N VAL A 170 -16.67 -0.37 -13.71
CA VAL A 170 -17.37 0.79 -14.25
C VAL A 170 -16.48 1.49 -15.28
N LYS A 171 -17.05 1.93 -16.38
CA LYS A 171 -16.33 2.65 -17.44
C LYS A 171 -15.86 4.03 -16.96
N CYS A 172 -14.86 4.57 -17.66
CA CYS A 172 -14.50 5.98 -17.60
C CYS A 172 -14.93 6.66 -18.92
N ASP A 173 -15.21 7.95 -18.82
CA ASP A 173 -15.51 8.81 -19.97
C ASP A 173 -14.21 9.17 -20.76
N GLU A 174 -14.35 9.95 -21.81
CA GLU A 174 -13.23 10.39 -22.66
C GLU A 174 -12.27 11.35 -21.92
N ASN A 175 -12.75 11.99 -20.87
CA ASN A 175 -11.95 12.90 -20.04
C ASN A 175 -11.27 12.16 -18.87
N GLY A 176 -11.54 10.88 -18.70
CA GLY A 176 -10.99 10.02 -17.66
C GLY A 176 -11.75 10.04 -16.34
N ASN A 177 -12.90 10.72 -16.24
CA ASN A 177 -13.80 10.61 -15.10
C ASN A 177 -14.54 9.28 -15.13
N ILE A 178 -15.05 8.87 -13.99
CA ILE A 178 -15.94 7.71 -13.92
C ILE A 178 -17.27 8.06 -14.62
N ASP A 179 -17.70 7.19 -15.54
CA ASP A 179 -18.99 7.33 -16.21
C ASP A 179 -20.11 7.13 -15.19
N LEU A 180 -20.77 8.21 -14.80
CA LEU A 180 -21.82 8.21 -13.78
C LEU A 180 -23.05 7.42 -14.20
N GLU A 181 -23.41 7.41 -15.48
CA GLU A 181 -24.56 6.65 -15.98
C GLU A 181 -24.27 5.14 -15.90
N ASP A 182 -23.08 4.71 -16.32
CA ASP A 182 -22.65 3.32 -16.19
C ASP A 182 -22.53 2.91 -14.72
N PHE A 183 -22.06 3.82 -13.84
CA PHE A 183 -22.00 3.59 -12.39
C PHE A 183 -23.39 3.33 -11.81
N ARG A 184 -24.37 4.18 -12.11
CA ARG A 184 -25.77 4.02 -11.67
C ARG A 184 -26.39 2.72 -12.18
N ALA A 185 -26.22 2.44 -13.48
CA ALA A 185 -26.76 1.25 -14.08
C ALA A 185 -26.24 -0.02 -13.40
N LYS A 186 -24.93 -0.09 -13.13
CA LYS A 186 -24.30 -1.23 -12.47
C LYS A 186 -24.64 -1.32 -10.99
N ALA A 187 -24.81 -0.20 -10.31
CA ALA A 187 -25.27 -0.18 -8.93
C ALA A 187 -26.70 -0.74 -8.83
N GLU A 188 -27.60 -0.28 -9.71
CA GLU A 188 -29.00 -0.78 -9.73
C GLU A 188 -29.08 -2.25 -10.13
N GLU A 189 -28.32 -2.69 -11.14
CA GLU A 189 -28.26 -4.09 -11.56
C GLU A 189 -27.82 -5.02 -10.42
N ASN A 190 -26.95 -4.53 -9.55
CA ASN A 190 -26.36 -5.32 -8.47
C ASN A 190 -26.86 -4.93 -7.08
N LYS A 191 -27.89 -4.11 -6.94
CA LYS A 191 -28.32 -3.48 -5.68
C LYS A 191 -28.51 -4.45 -4.50
N GLU A 192 -29.02 -5.64 -4.76
CA GLU A 192 -29.23 -6.66 -3.72
C GLU A 192 -27.91 -7.24 -3.19
N ARG A 193 -26.86 -7.16 -3.99
CA ARG A 193 -25.55 -7.73 -3.70
C ARG A 193 -24.44 -6.70 -3.60
N LEU A 194 -24.73 -5.44 -3.85
CA LEU A 194 -23.75 -4.36 -3.79
C LEU A 194 -23.27 -4.14 -2.36
N ALA A 195 -22.01 -4.37 -2.13
CA ALA A 195 -21.35 -4.24 -0.84
C ALA A 195 -20.66 -2.90 -0.65
N ALA A 196 -19.98 -2.42 -1.68
CA ALA A 196 -19.16 -1.22 -1.62
C ALA A 196 -18.78 -0.74 -3.01
N SER A 197 -18.25 0.45 -3.07
CA SER A 197 -17.47 0.97 -4.19
C SER A 197 -16.06 1.32 -3.72
N MET A 198 -15.08 1.22 -4.60
CA MET A 198 -13.69 1.49 -4.28
C MET A 198 -13.11 2.44 -5.31
N ILE A 199 -12.92 3.68 -4.94
CA ILE A 199 -12.54 4.79 -5.81
C ILE A 199 -11.24 5.40 -5.30
N THR A 200 -10.27 5.59 -6.20
CA THR A 200 -9.04 6.34 -5.93
C THR A 200 -9.28 7.82 -6.21
N TYR A 201 -8.98 8.70 -5.24
CA TYR A 201 -9.25 10.13 -5.36
C TYR A 201 -8.03 10.95 -4.91
N PRO A 202 -7.33 11.65 -5.81
CA PRO A 202 -7.52 11.66 -7.27
C PRO A 202 -7.28 10.28 -7.92
N SER A 203 -7.87 10.09 -9.13
CA SER A 203 -7.76 8.83 -9.87
C SER A 203 -6.32 8.58 -10.37
N THR A 204 -6.07 7.38 -10.94
CA THR A 204 -4.77 7.08 -11.56
C THR A 204 -4.47 7.95 -12.79
N HIS A 205 -5.47 8.63 -13.34
CA HIS A 205 -5.33 9.63 -14.40
C HIS A 205 -5.03 11.04 -13.84
N GLY A 206 -4.97 11.21 -12.51
CA GLY A 206 -4.75 12.49 -11.86
C GLY A 206 -6.01 13.38 -11.80
N ILE A 207 -7.19 12.81 -11.94
CA ILE A 207 -8.46 13.51 -12.00
C ILE A 207 -9.17 13.42 -10.64
N PHE A 208 -9.68 14.57 -10.18
CA PHE A 208 -10.59 14.63 -9.05
C PHE A 208 -12.01 14.45 -9.60
N GLU A 209 -12.64 13.34 -9.30
CA GLU A 209 -13.97 12.97 -9.76
C GLU A 209 -15.00 14.06 -9.40
N VAL A 210 -15.68 14.60 -10.39
CA VAL A 210 -16.62 15.71 -10.22
C VAL A 210 -17.85 15.26 -9.42
N ASP A 211 -18.31 14.05 -9.73
CA ASP A 211 -19.57 13.49 -9.22
C ASP A 211 -19.36 12.54 -8.02
N ILE A 212 -18.22 12.64 -7.31
CA ILE A 212 -17.87 11.73 -6.22
C ILE A 212 -18.94 11.65 -5.12
N LYS A 213 -19.59 12.77 -4.80
CA LYS A 213 -20.66 12.79 -3.79
C LYS A 213 -21.86 11.97 -4.23
N GLU A 214 -22.26 12.15 -5.48
CA GLU A 214 -23.37 11.42 -6.05
C GLU A 214 -23.09 9.91 -6.14
N MET A 215 -21.86 9.53 -6.49
CA MET A 215 -21.44 8.14 -6.46
C MET A 215 -21.49 7.56 -5.04
N CYS A 216 -21.11 8.32 -4.04
CA CYS A 216 -21.23 7.89 -2.63
C CYS A 216 -22.70 7.74 -2.19
N ASP A 217 -23.59 8.59 -2.69
CA ASP A 217 -25.02 8.53 -2.36
C ASP A 217 -25.75 7.37 -3.05
N ILE A 218 -25.20 6.85 -4.15
CA ILE A 218 -25.75 5.70 -4.88
C ILE A 218 -25.46 4.36 -4.18
N VAL A 219 -24.32 4.25 -3.47
CA VAL A 219 -23.85 3.00 -2.85
C VAL A 219 -24.40 2.83 -1.45
#